data_bfcb7d5ba0b8722e052613b240a808ef
#
_entry.id   bfcb7d5ba0b8722e052613b240a808ef
#
_cell.length_a   1.000
_cell.length_b   1.000
_cell.length_c   1.000
_cell.angle_alpha   90.00
_cell.angle_beta   90.00
_cell.angle_gamma   90.00
#
_symmetry.space_group_name_H-M   'P 1'
#
loop_
_entity.id
_entity.type
_entity.pdbx_description
1 polymer ?
#
loop_
_entity_poly.entity_id
_entity_poly.type
_entity_poly.pdbx_seq_one_letter_code
_entity_poly.pdbx_strand_id
1 'polypeptide(L)'
;MPLALLFLWLGWVGGDSNPLDIAVIERLAAWRHAAPALTATAIVITWLGSAFVTLGAAAVVAAVLVWRRHRKAALLLLLTLAGERLLADGIKLLYNRARPAFDLHPVVTSSSSYPSGHAANSMTAFVALVLLAVPARNRGPALAVAVPVAILIGLSRPFLGVHWLSDTFGGWTLAAMVLLLLSVFAPRALAADEAQHQIVGGHPGPEIKE
;
A
#
# COMPACT_ATOMS: atom_id res chain seq x y z
N MET A 1 16.66 9.15 -6.00
CA MET A 1 16.32 10.38 -6.75
C MET A 1 15.30 10.19 -7.90
N PRO A 2 15.37 9.21 -8.82
CA PRO A 2 14.44 9.15 -9.95
C PRO A 2 12.96 8.99 -9.55
N LEU A 3 12.65 8.18 -8.52
CA LEU A 3 11.27 8.01 -8.04
C LEU A 3 10.68 9.30 -7.45
N ALA A 4 11.47 10.08 -6.70
CA ALA A 4 11.00 11.35 -6.17
C ALA A 4 10.71 12.36 -7.28
N LEU A 5 11.55 12.42 -8.31
CA LEU A 5 11.32 13.26 -9.48
C LEU A 5 10.07 12.81 -10.27
N LEU A 6 9.89 11.51 -10.47
CA LEU A 6 8.68 10.96 -11.09
C LEU A 6 7.43 11.31 -10.28
N PHE A 7 7.50 11.16 -8.96
CA PHE A 7 6.38 11.50 -8.07
C PHE A 7 5.99 12.98 -8.18
N LEU A 8 6.97 13.88 -8.10
CA LEU A 8 6.72 15.32 -8.22
C LEU A 8 6.19 15.68 -9.62
N TRP A 9 6.74 15.07 -10.66
CA TRP A 9 6.29 15.29 -12.03
C TRP A 9 4.84 14.84 -12.24
N LEU A 10 4.46 13.64 -11.79
CA LEU A 10 3.07 13.16 -11.83
C LEU A 10 2.13 14.07 -11.05
N GLY A 11 2.58 14.58 -9.91
CA GLY A 11 1.85 15.56 -9.13
C GLY A 11 1.68 16.91 -9.81
N TRP A 12 2.62 17.29 -10.66
CA TRP A 12 2.57 18.57 -11.40
C TRP A 12 1.75 18.48 -12.68
N VAL A 13 1.97 17.44 -13.50
CA VAL A 13 1.39 17.34 -14.87
C VAL A 13 0.03 16.67 -14.93
N GLY A 14 -0.38 15.93 -13.90
CA GLY A 14 -1.62 15.16 -13.89
C GLY A 14 -2.85 15.99 -13.51
N GLY A 15 -4.02 15.42 -13.72
CA GLY A 15 -5.30 16.00 -13.33
C GLY A 15 -6.11 16.54 -14.53
N ASP A 16 -6.96 17.49 -14.25
CA ASP A 16 -7.94 18.05 -15.19
C ASP A 16 -7.35 18.83 -16.38
N SER A 17 -6.11 19.21 -16.31
CA SER A 17 -5.35 19.82 -17.41
C SER A 17 -4.54 18.81 -18.25
N ASN A 18 -4.50 17.54 -17.85
CA ASN A 18 -3.71 16.50 -18.55
C ASN A 18 -4.59 15.74 -19.56
N PRO A 19 -4.30 15.83 -20.88
CA PRO A 19 -5.12 15.16 -21.90
C PRO A 19 -5.20 13.65 -21.75
N LEU A 20 -4.12 13.00 -21.26
CA LEU A 20 -4.11 11.55 -21.03
C LEU A 20 -5.03 11.18 -19.87
N ASP A 21 -4.96 11.89 -18.76
CA ASP A 21 -5.82 11.66 -17.60
C ASP A 21 -7.30 11.80 -17.98
N ILE A 22 -7.64 12.88 -18.75
CA ILE A 22 -9.00 13.14 -19.25
C ILE A 22 -9.45 11.98 -20.13
N ALA A 23 -8.69 11.65 -21.18
CA ALA A 23 -9.06 10.60 -22.15
C ALA A 23 -9.27 9.23 -21.47
N VAL A 24 -8.42 8.89 -20.48
CA VAL A 24 -8.56 7.63 -19.74
C VAL A 24 -9.84 7.64 -18.91
N ILE A 25 -10.13 8.72 -18.17
CA ILE A 25 -11.34 8.77 -17.32
C ILE A 25 -12.62 8.73 -18.16
N GLU A 26 -12.67 9.45 -19.27
CA GLU A 26 -13.81 9.42 -20.19
C GLU A 26 -14.04 8.01 -20.76
N ARG A 27 -12.97 7.34 -21.19
CA ARG A 27 -13.05 5.96 -21.68
C ARG A 27 -13.55 4.98 -20.62
N LEU A 28 -13.03 5.11 -19.39
CA LEU A 28 -13.43 4.27 -18.27
C LEU A 28 -14.87 4.58 -17.81
N ALA A 29 -15.33 5.82 -17.91
CA ALA A 29 -16.73 6.18 -17.66
C ALA A 29 -17.66 5.45 -18.64
N ALA A 30 -17.34 5.44 -19.93
CA ALA A 30 -18.12 4.70 -20.94
C ALA A 30 -18.21 3.19 -20.60
N TRP A 31 -17.12 2.58 -20.15
CA TRP A 31 -17.13 1.17 -19.72
C TRP A 31 -17.95 0.94 -18.45
N ARG A 32 -17.91 1.87 -17.48
CA ARG A 32 -18.74 1.79 -16.27
C ARG A 32 -20.23 1.75 -16.60
N HIS A 33 -20.68 2.60 -17.51
CA HIS A 33 -22.09 2.64 -17.96
C HIS A 33 -22.49 1.38 -18.73
N ALA A 34 -21.59 0.85 -19.56
CA ALA A 34 -21.84 -0.34 -20.36
C ALA A 34 -21.83 -1.65 -19.54
N ALA A 35 -21.13 -1.69 -18.39
CA ALA A 35 -20.90 -2.92 -17.63
C ALA A 35 -21.11 -2.73 -16.11
N PRO A 36 -22.36 -2.66 -15.62
CA PRO A 36 -22.67 -2.49 -14.19
C PRO A 36 -22.06 -3.57 -13.29
N ALA A 37 -21.97 -4.83 -13.77
CA ALA A 37 -21.34 -5.91 -13.03
C ALA A 37 -19.85 -5.68 -12.80
N LEU A 38 -19.14 -5.11 -13.78
CA LEU A 38 -17.73 -4.74 -13.63
C LEU A 38 -17.56 -3.61 -12.61
N THR A 39 -18.50 -2.65 -12.58
CA THR A 39 -18.52 -1.58 -11.58
C THR A 39 -18.71 -2.14 -10.17
N ALA A 40 -19.65 -3.07 -9.98
CA ALA A 40 -19.85 -3.74 -8.69
C ALA A 40 -18.58 -4.52 -8.26
N THR A 41 -17.93 -5.22 -9.18
CA THR A 41 -16.66 -5.93 -8.93
C THR A 41 -15.56 -4.94 -8.53
N ALA A 42 -15.43 -3.81 -9.21
CA ALA A 42 -14.45 -2.78 -8.87
C ALA A 42 -14.68 -2.17 -7.47
N ILE A 43 -15.94 -2.03 -7.04
CA ILE A 43 -16.27 -1.58 -5.68
C ILE A 43 -15.82 -2.61 -4.64
N VAL A 44 -16.00 -3.90 -4.89
CA VAL A 44 -15.50 -4.96 -3.98
C VAL A 44 -13.98 -4.97 -3.94
N ILE A 45 -13.33 -4.89 -5.11
CA ILE A 45 -11.85 -4.88 -5.19
C ILE A 45 -11.29 -3.65 -4.47
N THR A 46 -11.84 -2.46 -4.68
CA THR A 46 -11.34 -1.24 -4.06
C THR A 46 -11.47 -1.28 -2.53
N TRP A 47 -12.48 -1.94 -1.99
CA TRP A 47 -12.67 -2.06 -0.55
C TRP A 47 -11.47 -2.72 0.15
N LEU A 48 -10.82 -3.70 -0.50
CA LEU A 48 -9.59 -4.34 0.01
C LEU A 48 -8.43 -3.37 0.19
N GLY A 49 -8.39 -2.27 -0.56
CA GLY A 49 -7.37 -1.21 -0.45
C GLY A 49 -7.75 -0.08 0.51
N SER A 50 -8.89 -0.17 1.18
CA SER A 50 -9.28 0.82 2.18
C SER A 50 -8.33 0.83 3.38
N ALA A 51 -8.19 2.00 4.03
CA ALA A 51 -7.35 2.11 5.22
C ALA A 51 -7.82 1.18 6.34
N PHE A 52 -9.13 0.97 6.45
CA PHE A 52 -9.71 0.04 7.43
C PHE A 52 -9.21 -1.39 7.23
N VAL A 53 -9.25 -1.90 5.99
CA VAL A 53 -8.80 -3.27 5.68
C VAL A 53 -7.30 -3.41 5.79
N THR A 54 -6.53 -2.49 5.22
CA THR A 54 -5.05 -2.57 5.21
C THR A 54 -4.44 -2.41 6.59
N LEU A 55 -4.93 -1.45 7.40
CA LEU A 55 -4.48 -1.28 8.78
C LEU A 55 -4.97 -2.40 9.70
N GLY A 56 -6.20 -2.88 9.50
CA GLY A 56 -6.73 -4.02 10.24
C GLY A 56 -5.90 -5.28 10.00
N ALA A 57 -5.59 -5.60 8.73
CA ALA A 57 -4.73 -6.71 8.37
C ALA A 57 -3.31 -6.55 8.98
N ALA A 58 -2.75 -5.34 8.92
CA ALA A 58 -1.45 -5.05 9.52
C ALA A 58 -1.46 -5.24 11.04
N ALA A 59 -2.52 -4.80 11.72
CA ALA A 59 -2.66 -4.98 13.17
C ALA A 59 -2.72 -6.46 13.56
N VAL A 60 -3.50 -7.28 12.82
CA VAL A 60 -3.57 -8.74 13.04
C VAL A 60 -2.21 -9.38 12.83
N VAL A 61 -1.51 -9.07 11.72
CA VAL A 61 -0.19 -9.64 11.45
C VAL A 61 0.84 -9.16 12.46
N ALA A 62 0.81 -7.89 12.88
CA ALA A 62 1.68 -7.38 13.93
C ALA A 62 1.45 -8.10 15.25
N ALA A 63 0.20 -8.39 15.65
CA ALA A 63 -0.12 -9.16 16.83
C ALA A 63 0.45 -10.59 16.75
N VAL A 64 0.32 -11.25 15.58
CA VAL A 64 0.92 -12.58 15.35
C VAL A 64 2.45 -12.52 15.43
N LEU A 65 3.08 -11.49 14.84
CA LEU A 65 4.54 -11.31 14.92
C LEU A 65 4.99 -11.09 16.37
N VAL A 66 4.28 -10.29 17.16
CA VAL A 66 4.55 -10.11 18.61
C VAL A 66 4.41 -11.42 19.37
N TRP A 67 3.34 -12.16 19.12
CA TRP A 67 3.13 -13.48 19.74
C TRP A 67 4.26 -14.46 19.39
N ARG A 68 4.73 -14.41 18.13
CA ARG A 68 5.91 -15.18 17.68
C ARG A 68 7.26 -14.57 18.11
N ARG A 69 7.25 -13.57 18.99
CA ARG A 69 8.45 -12.87 19.48
C ARG A 69 9.21 -12.02 18.45
N HIS A 70 8.67 -11.78 17.25
CA HIS A 70 9.24 -10.90 16.22
C HIS A 70 8.80 -9.45 16.42
N ARG A 71 9.14 -8.85 17.58
CA ARG A 71 8.65 -7.53 17.99
C ARG A 71 9.15 -6.40 17.10
N LYS A 72 10.39 -6.49 16.62
CA LYS A 72 10.98 -5.45 15.75
C LYS A 72 10.34 -5.48 14.37
N ALA A 73 10.07 -6.66 13.82
CA ALA A 73 9.33 -6.80 12.58
C ALA A 73 7.90 -6.25 12.69
N ALA A 74 7.20 -6.53 13.81
CA ALA A 74 5.87 -5.98 14.08
C ALA A 74 5.87 -4.45 14.14
N LEU A 75 6.82 -3.86 14.89
CA LEU A 75 6.97 -2.41 15.00
C LEU A 75 7.27 -1.78 13.63
N LEU A 76 8.19 -2.38 12.87
CA LEU A 76 8.57 -1.89 11.54
C LEU A 76 7.39 -1.93 10.56
N LEU A 77 6.56 -2.99 10.61
CA LEU A 77 5.33 -3.08 9.82
C LEU A 77 4.38 -1.91 10.13
N LEU A 78 4.09 -1.69 11.41
CA LEU A 78 3.17 -0.62 11.82
C LEU A 78 3.70 0.77 11.48
N LEU A 79 4.99 1.03 11.72
CA LEU A 79 5.64 2.30 11.37
C LEU A 79 5.65 2.54 9.86
N THR A 80 5.85 1.49 9.05
CA THR A 80 5.82 1.61 7.59
C THR A 80 4.45 2.04 7.08
N LEU A 81 3.38 1.41 7.56
CA LEU A 81 2.03 1.74 7.11
C LEU A 81 1.54 3.09 7.67
N ALA A 82 1.81 3.35 8.95
CA ALA A 82 1.46 4.64 9.55
C ALA A 82 2.22 5.79 8.89
N GLY A 83 3.51 5.62 8.62
CA GLY A 83 4.35 6.61 7.96
C GLY A 83 3.91 6.87 6.52
N GLU A 84 3.62 5.82 5.75
CA GLU A 84 3.06 5.95 4.39
C GLU A 84 1.74 6.75 4.42
N ARG A 85 0.85 6.42 5.33
CA ARG A 85 -0.45 7.08 5.46
C ARG A 85 -0.30 8.57 5.81
N LEU A 86 0.53 8.89 6.79
CA LEU A 86 0.80 10.28 7.17
C LEU A 86 1.41 11.09 6.03
N LEU A 87 2.36 10.49 5.29
CA LEU A 87 2.95 11.10 4.11
C LEU A 87 1.89 11.35 3.02
N ALA A 88 1.07 10.35 2.70
CA ALA A 88 0.02 10.49 1.70
C ALA A 88 -0.98 11.59 2.07
N ASP A 89 -1.43 11.64 3.33
CA ASP A 89 -2.38 12.65 3.79
C ASP A 89 -1.75 14.06 3.83
N GLY A 90 -0.50 14.19 4.26
CA GLY A 90 0.23 15.46 4.23
C GLY A 90 0.44 15.98 2.80
N ILE A 91 0.79 15.09 1.86
CA ILE A 91 0.95 15.45 0.44
C ILE A 91 -0.37 15.89 -0.18
N LYS A 92 -1.50 15.25 0.19
CA LYS A 92 -2.83 15.68 -0.26
C LYS A 92 -3.16 17.12 0.10
N LEU A 93 -2.74 17.57 1.27
CA LEU A 93 -2.92 18.97 1.69
C LEU A 93 -2.07 19.93 0.85
N LEU A 94 -0.87 19.51 0.42
CA LEU A 94 0.03 20.35 -0.39
C LEU A 94 -0.45 20.49 -1.83
N TYR A 95 -0.87 19.39 -2.46
CA TYR A 95 -1.29 19.40 -3.88
C TYR A 95 -2.72 19.89 -4.05
N ASN A 96 -3.60 19.64 -3.10
CA ASN A 96 -5.02 20.02 -3.13
C ASN A 96 -5.70 19.80 -4.50
N ARG A 97 -5.34 18.69 -5.18
CA ARG A 97 -5.81 18.39 -6.53
C ARG A 97 -7.30 18.03 -6.54
N ALA A 98 -8.05 18.62 -7.48
CA ALA A 98 -9.43 18.25 -7.73
C ALA A 98 -9.55 16.82 -8.26
N ARG A 99 -10.65 16.14 -7.93
CA ARG A 99 -10.97 14.81 -8.47
C ARG A 99 -11.64 14.92 -9.83
N PRO A 100 -11.63 13.85 -10.66
CA PRO A 100 -12.45 13.81 -11.85
C PRO A 100 -13.93 14.13 -11.53
N ALA A 101 -14.56 15.01 -12.28
CA ALA A 101 -15.94 15.44 -12.05
C ALA A 101 -16.85 15.16 -13.28
N PHE A 102 -16.51 14.13 -14.06
CA PHE A 102 -17.24 13.80 -15.30
C PHE A 102 -18.53 12.99 -15.05
N ASP A 103 -18.71 12.45 -13.84
CA ASP A 103 -19.84 11.55 -13.52
C ASP A 103 -20.03 11.44 -11.99
N LEU A 104 -21.18 10.89 -11.58
CA LEU A 104 -21.41 10.57 -10.17
C LEU A 104 -20.44 9.47 -9.72
N HIS A 105 -19.74 9.73 -8.62
CA HIS A 105 -18.84 8.75 -8.06
C HIS A 105 -19.61 7.63 -7.36
N PRO A 106 -19.44 6.36 -7.75
CA PRO A 106 -20.10 5.24 -7.09
C PRO A 106 -19.60 4.96 -5.66
N VAL A 107 -18.54 5.67 -5.22
CA VAL A 107 -17.97 5.59 -3.87
C VAL A 107 -17.71 6.98 -3.31
N VAL A 108 -17.92 7.15 -2.00
CA VAL A 108 -17.72 8.44 -1.32
C VAL A 108 -16.24 8.77 -1.19
N THR A 109 -15.89 10.02 -1.47
CA THR A 109 -14.53 10.56 -1.33
C THR A 109 -14.59 11.98 -0.77
N SER A 110 -13.73 12.31 0.20
CA SER A 110 -13.74 13.61 0.91
C SER A 110 -12.41 14.37 0.90
N SER A 111 -11.32 13.77 0.40
CA SER A 111 -9.99 14.36 0.39
C SER A 111 -9.50 14.69 -1.01
N SER A 112 -8.40 15.48 -1.14
CA SER A 112 -7.70 15.77 -2.38
C SER A 112 -7.36 14.50 -3.18
N SER A 113 -7.26 14.63 -4.50
CA SER A 113 -7.07 13.49 -5.40
C SER A 113 -5.65 12.92 -5.35
N TYR A 114 -4.61 13.75 -5.39
CA TYR A 114 -3.22 13.31 -5.45
C TYR A 114 -2.54 13.20 -4.08
N PRO A 115 -1.79 12.13 -3.83
CA PRO A 115 -1.76 10.84 -4.54
C PRO A 115 -2.94 9.95 -4.16
N SER A 116 -3.18 8.87 -4.94
CA SER A 116 -4.22 7.89 -4.61
C SER A 116 -3.85 7.07 -3.37
N GLY A 117 -4.60 7.28 -2.27
CA GLY A 117 -4.37 6.57 -1.02
C GLY A 117 -4.61 5.05 -1.12
N HIS A 118 -5.61 4.60 -1.91
CA HIS A 118 -5.84 3.16 -2.11
C HIS A 118 -4.67 2.49 -2.86
N ALA A 119 -4.12 3.16 -3.89
CA ALA A 119 -2.97 2.65 -4.63
C ALA A 119 -1.72 2.58 -3.73
N ALA A 120 -1.44 3.62 -2.94
CA ALA A 120 -0.32 3.66 -2.02
C ALA A 120 -0.48 2.66 -0.88
N ASN A 121 -1.61 2.69 -0.14
CA ASN A 121 -1.87 1.81 0.99
C ASN A 121 -1.81 0.32 0.62
N SER A 122 -2.51 -0.09 -0.46
CA SER A 122 -2.55 -1.51 -0.83
C SER A 122 -1.19 -2.03 -1.25
N MET A 123 -0.44 -1.27 -2.05
CA MET A 123 0.89 -1.68 -2.49
C MET A 123 1.85 -1.76 -1.30
N THR A 124 1.88 -0.73 -0.45
CA THR A 124 2.73 -0.72 0.75
C THR A 124 2.36 -1.84 1.72
N ALA A 125 1.06 -2.00 2.03
CA ALA A 125 0.61 -3.01 2.99
C ALA A 125 0.93 -4.43 2.51
N PHE A 126 0.51 -4.80 1.30
CA PHE A 126 0.65 -6.17 0.83
C PHE A 126 2.12 -6.57 0.65
N VAL A 127 2.96 -5.67 0.13
CA VAL A 127 4.39 -5.96 -0.01
C VAL A 127 5.09 -5.99 1.36
N ALA A 128 4.81 -5.05 2.26
CA ALA A 128 5.41 -5.04 3.60
C ALA A 128 5.02 -6.28 4.41
N LEU A 129 3.74 -6.72 4.33
CA LEU A 129 3.28 -7.96 4.96
C LEU A 129 4.08 -9.17 4.46
N VAL A 130 4.30 -9.27 3.15
CA VAL A 130 5.09 -10.37 2.58
C VAL A 130 6.56 -10.29 3.04
N LEU A 131 7.17 -9.12 3.00
CA LEU A 131 8.59 -8.96 3.36
C LEU A 131 8.87 -9.26 4.84
N LEU A 132 7.93 -8.93 5.74
CA LEU A 132 8.14 -9.04 7.18
C LEU A 132 7.54 -10.29 7.81
N ALA A 133 6.46 -10.86 7.23
CA ALA A 133 5.76 -12.00 7.83
C ALA A 133 5.91 -13.31 7.07
N VAL A 134 6.37 -13.28 5.79
CA VAL A 134 6.52 -14.49 4.98
C VAL A 134 7.99 -14.95 4.97
N PRO A 135 8.27 -16.25 5.21
CA PRO A 135 9.61 -16.80 5.11
C PRO A 135 10.25 -16.53 3.74
N ALA A 136 11.56 -16.28 3.71
CA ALA A 136 12.29 -15.86 2.49
C ALA A 136 12.04 -16.77 1.28
N ARG A 137 12.00 -18.10 1.48
CA ARG A 137 11.74 -19.09 0.42
C ARG A 137 10.37 -18.95 -0.26
N ASN A 138 9.39 -18.35 0.43
CA ASN A 138 8.01 -18.21 -0.05
C ASN A 138 7.67 -16.78 -0.49
N ARG A 139 8.59 -15.82 -0.34
CA ARG A 139 8.33 -14.41 -0.69
C ARG A 139 8.06 -14.21 -2.17
N GLY A 140 8.79 -14.90 -3.05
CA GLY A 140 8.59 -14.80 -4.50
C GLY A 140 7.15 -15.14 -4.90
N PRO A 141 6.64 -16.36 -4.63
CA PRO A 141 5.25 -16.70 -4.88
C PRO A 141 4.23 -15.77 -4.22
N ALA A 142 4.48 -15.35 -2.95
CA ALA A 142 3.59 -14.44 -2.25
C ALA A 142 3.53 -13.05 -2.92
N LEU A 143 4.66 -12.49 -3.36
CA LEU A 143 4.71 -11.23 -4.12
C LEU A 143 4.05 -11.35 -5.48
N ALA A 144 4.17 -12.51 -6.15
CA ALA A 144 3.50 -12.77 -7.42
C ALA A 144 1.96 -12.71 -7.33
N VAL A 145 1.40 -12.84 -6.13
CA VAL A 145 -0.04 -12.64 -5.86
C VAL A 145 -0.30 -11.23 -5.31
N ALA A 146 0.46 -10.80 -4.32
CA ALA A 146 0.25 -9.54 -3.60
C ALA A 146 0.34 -8.32 -4.53
N VAL A 147 1.34 -8.27 -5.40
CA VAL A 147 1.56 -7.11 -6.29
C VAL A 147 0.43 -6.97 -7.33
N PRO A 148 0.03 -8.01 -8.09
CA PRO A 148 -1.12 -7.90 -9.00
C PRO A 148 -2.42 -7.49 -8.30
N VAL A 149 -2.70 -8.00 -7.10
CA VAL A 149 -3.88 -7.59 -6.33
C VAL A 149 -3.81 -6.11 -5.96
N ALA A 150 -2.65 -5.61 -5.51
CA ALA A 150 -2.47 -4.19 -5.23
C ALA A 150 -2.59 -3.31 -6.49
N ILE A 151 -2.12 -3.80 -7.64
CA ILE A 151 -2.30 -3.12 -8.93
C ILE A 151 -3.78 -3.05 -9.29
N LEU A 152 -4.53 -4.14 -9.19
CA LEU A 152 -5.97 -4.16 -9.45
C LEU A 152 -6.74 -3.19 -8.54
N ILE A 153 -6.38 -3.13 -7.26
CA ILE A 153 -6.95 -2.15 -6.32
C ILE A 153 -6.64 -0.72 -6.77
N GLY A 154 -5.39 -0.43 -7.15
CA GLY A 154 -5.02 0.89 -7.66
C GLY A 154 -5.79 1.26 -8.92
N LEU A 155 -5.87 0.35 -9.92
CA LEU A 155 -6.60 0.56 -11.17
C LEU A 155 -8.13 0.68 -10.98
N SER A 156 -8.68 0.09 -9.93
CA SER A 156 -10.10 0.29 -9.62
C SER A 156 -10.45 1.76 -9.34
N ARG A 157 -9.49 2.59 -8.92
CA ARG A 157 -9.75 4.00 -8.57
C ARG A 157 -10.06 4.89 -9.76
N PRO A 158 -9.23 4.93 -10.84
CA PRO A 158 -9.60 5.63 -12.06
C PRO A 158 -10.81 4.98 -12.74
N PHE A 159 -10.96 3.65 -12.69
CA PHE A 159 -12.16 2.99 -13.20
C PHE A 159 -13.42 3.47 -12.50
N LEU A 160 -13.43 3.65 -11.19
CA LEU A 160 -14.55 4.22 -10.42
C LEU A 160 -14.69 5.74 -10.56
N GLY A 161 -13.82 6.40 -11.32
CA GLY A 161 -13.88 7.84 -11.59
C GLY A 161 -13.44 8.73 -10.44
N VAL A 162 -12.90 8.17 -9.36
CA VAL A 162 -12.58 8.92 -8.13
C VAL A 162 -11.14 9.41 -8.04
N HIS A 163 -10.27 8.98 -8.95
CA HIS A 163 -8.89 9.42 -9.10
C HIS A 163 -8.49 9.49 -10.57
N TRP A 164 -7.58 10.39 -10.88
CA TRP A 164 -6.87 10.43 -12.16
C TRP A 164 -5.92 9.22 -12.26
N LEU A 165 -5.56 8.85 -13.50
CA LEU A 165 -4.56 7.77 -13.69
C LEU A 165 -3.21 8.17 -13.08
N SER A 166 -2.80 9.43 -13.25
CA SER A 166 -1.59 10.01 -12.64
C SER A 166 -1.60 9.92 -11.10
N ASP A 167 -2.77 10.07 -10.44
CA ASP A 167 -2.87 9.89 -8.98
C ASP A 167 -2.54 8.45 -8.56
N THR A 168 -2.98 7.49 -9.36
CA THR A 168 -2.73 6.06 -9.11
C THR A 168 -1.24 5.74 -9.24
N PHE A 169 -0.59 6.21 -10.31
CA PHE A 169 0.86 6.08 -10.47
C PHE A 169 1.63 6.83 -9.38
N GLY A 170 1.18 8.01 -8.97
CA GLY A 170 1.72 8.73 -7.83
C GLY A 170 1.64 7.92 -6.53
N GLY A 171 0.50 7.26 -6.28
CA GLY A 171 0.33 6.36 -5.14
C GLY A 171 1.32 5.19 -5.16
N TRP A 172 1.49 4.50 -6.29
CA TRP A 172 2.47 3.42 -6.42
C TRP A 172 3.92 3.90 -6.32
N THR A 173 4.21 5.10 -6.82
CA THR A 173 5.55 5.70 -6.70
C THR A 173 5.86 6.02 -5.23
N LEU A 174 4.89 6.56 -4.47
CA LEU A 174 5.02 6.76 -3.03
C LEU A 174 5.25 5.43 -2.30
N ALA A 175 4.45 4.40 -2.60
CA ALA A 175 4.64 3.06 -2.05
C ALA A 175 6.03 2.51 -2.34
N ALA A 176 6.52 2.65 -3.58
CA ALA A 176 7.86 2.20 -3.96
C ALA A 176 8.96 2.90 -3.15
N MET A 177 8.86 4.21 -2.92
CA MET A 177 9.81 4.95 -2.09
C MET A 177 9.81 4.45 -0.63
N VAL A 178 8.62 4.25 -0.06
CA VAL A 178 8.47 3.72 1.31
C VAL A 178 8.99 2.30 1.43
N LEU A 179 8.69 1.44 0.44
CA LEU A 179 9.15 0.04 0.42
C LEU A 179 10.67 -0.09 0.19
N LEU A 180 11.28 0.80 -0.59
CA LEU A 180 12.73 0.88 -0.70
C LEU A 180 13.37 1.24 0.64
N LEU A 181 12.79 2.19 1.37
CA LEU A 181 13.24 2.52 2.72
C LEU A 181 13.06 1.32 3.65
N LEU A 182 11.91 0.64 3.62
CA LEU A 182 11.67 -0.58 4.38
C LEU A 182 12.72 -1.65 4.09
N SER A 183 13.09 -1.87 2.82
CA SER A 183 14.06 -2.89 2.41
C SER A 183 15.45 -2.71 3.04
N VAL A 184 15.82 -1.49 3.43
CA VAL A 184 17.06 -1.19 4.15
C VAL A 184 17.00 -1.63 5.61
N PHE A 185 15.84 -1.50 6.25
CA PHE A 185 15.67 -1.77 7.68
C PHE A 185 15.15 -3.19 7.98
N ALA A 186 14.38 -3.79 7.07
CA ALA A 186 13.77 -5.12 7.27
C ALA A 186 14.79 -6.23 7.58
N PRO A 187 15.94 -6.36 6.87
CA PRO A 187 16.93 -7.40 7.19
C PRO A 187 17.49 -7.27 8.60
N ARG A 188 17.75 -6.03 9.04
CA ARG A 188 18.27 -5.75 10.39
C ARG A 188 17.25 -6.09 11.48
N ALA A 189 15.98 -5.79 11.26
CA ALA A 189 14.90 -6.09 12.21
C ALA A 189 14.71 -7.60 12.37
N LEU A 190 14.68 -8.34 11.26
CA LEU A 190 14.53 -9.80 11.25
C LEU A 190 15.73 -10.49 11.91
N ALA A 191 16.96 -10.12 11.57
CA ALA A 191 18.17 -10.67 12.17
C ALA A 191 18.24 -10.40 13.68
N ALA A 192 17.83 -9.21 14.13
CA ALA A 192 17.83 -8.86 15.53
C ALA A 192 16.75 -9.62 16.35
N ASP A 193 15.62 -9.98 15.74
CA ASP A 193 14.62 -10.82 16.35
C ASP A 193 15.12 -12.28 16.46
N GLU A 194 15.80 -12.80 15.43
CA GLU A 194 16.42 -14.14 15.43
C GLU A 194 17.50 -14.29 16.52
N ALA A 195 18.39 -13.29 16.64
CA ALA A 195 19.44 -13.28 17.66
C ALA A 195 18.85 -13.30 19.08
N GLN A 196 17.76 -12.55 19.30
CA GLN A 196 17.09 -12.52 20.60
C GLN A 196 16.43 -13.88 20.95
N HIS A 197 15.93 -14.61 19.96
CA HIS A 197 15.41 -15.96 20.15
C HIS A 197 16.49 -16.95 20.59
N GLN A 198 17.69 -16.88 20.02
CA GLN A 198 18.81 -17.74 20.37
C GLN A 198 19.28 -17.50 21.81
N ILE A 199 19.33 -16.26 22.27
CA ILE A 199 19.74 -15.90 23.64
C ILE A 199 18.73 -16.44 24.67
N VAL A 200 17.44 -16.30 24.40
CA VAL A 200 16.37 -16.70 25.34
C VAL A 200 16.15 -18.23 25.34
N GLY A 201 16.35 -18.89 24.17
CA GLY A 201 16.19 -20.35 24.03
C GLY A 201 17.44 -21.16 24.38
N GLY A 202 18.60 -20.51 24.48
CA GLY A 202 19.90 -21.15 24.70
C GLY A 202 20.39 -21.17 26.16
N HIS A 203 19.57 -20.92 27.17
CA HIS A 203 19.96 -21.15 28.53
C HIS A 203 19.91 -22.69 28.81
N PRO A 204 21.05 -23.38 28.91
CA PRO A 204 21.08 -24.72 29.47
C PRO A 204 20.57 -24.60 30.90
N GLY A 205 19.50 -25.34 31.21
CA GLY A 205 19.06 -25.48 32.59
C GLY A 205 20.23 -25.88 33.47
N PRO A 206 20.22 -25.56 34.79
CA PRO A 206 21.30 -25.94 35.70
C PRO A 206 21.52 -27.45 35.62
N GLU A 207 22.76 -27.85 35.22
CA GLU A 207 23.19 -29.24 35.37
C GLU A 207 23.05 -29.63 36.86
N ILE A 208 22.03 -30.40 37.18
CA ILE A 208 21.95 -31.06 38.48
C ILE A 208 23.00 -32.16 38.43
N LYS A 209 24.19 -31.88 38.97
CA LYS A 209 25.17 -32.92 39.27
C LYS A 209 24.65 -33.66 40.50
N GLU A 210 24.28 -34.92 40.31
CA GLU A 210 24.11 -35.93 41.39
C GLU A 210 25.47 -36.31 41.99
#